data_27aeca09561157d4a039b46b300caa5b
#
_entry.id   27aeca09561157d4a039b46b300caa5b
#
_cell.length_a   1.000
_cell.length_b   1.000
_cell.length_c   1.000
_cell.angle_alpha   90.00
_cell.angle_beta   90.00
_cell.angle_gamma   90.00
#
_symmetry.space_group_name_H-M   'P 1'
#
loop_
_entity.id
_entity.type
_entity.pdbx_description
1 polymer ?
#
loop_
_entity_poly.entity_id
_entity_poly.type
_entity_poly.pdbx_seq_one_letter_code
_entity_poly.pdbx_strand_id
1 'polypeptide(L)'
;MIQYQDISHLVMEVTDLDRAEKFYGKALGMETVCRDKGELGQGRLVMKNATGQFLLLEKVNKLSQRSRFCGPDLNKVPDPGQGFRYKGAHLAMSVGSLEEYDQVYSRLEDSGVYLEGDLRAAHRKPGEKSVYFYDPFGNRLQLIILPLAQS
;
A
#
# COMPACT_ATOMS: atom_id res chain seq x y z
N MET A 1 -29.81 -14.51 -0.93
CA MET A 1 -28.35 -14.31 -1.15
C MET A 1 -28.08 -12.81 -1.03
N ILE A 2 -27.14 -12.38 -0.18
CA ILE A 2 -26.76 -10.97 -0.09
C ILE A 2 -25.74 -10.69 -1.20
N GLN A 3 -25.98 -9.67 -2.00
CA GLN A 3 -25.06 -9.21 -3.05
C GLN A 3 -24.32 -7.98 -2.53
N TYR A 4 -23.01 -8.10 -2.36
CA TYR A 4 -22.15 -6.93 -2.11
C TYR A 4 -21.86 -6.27 -3.46
N GLN A 5 -22.02 -4.95 -3.51
CA GLN A 5 -21.73 -4.20 -4.74
C GLN A 5 -20.24 -3.99 -4.93
N ASP A 6 -19.54 -3.57 -3.86
CA ASP A 6 -18.11 -3.29 -3.91
C ASP A 6 -17.54 -3.10 -2.50
N ILE A 7 -16.21 -3.00 -2.39
CA ILE A 7 -15.52 -2.50 -1.20
C ILE A 7 -15.51 -0.98 -1.28
N SER A 8 -16.21 -0.30 -0.37
CA SER A 8 -16.36 1.16 -0.44
C SER A 8 -15.05 1.89 -0.15
N HIS A 9 -14.30 1.45 0.84
CA HIS A 9 -13.04 2.07 1.25
C HIS A 9 -12.20 1.13 2.13
N LEU A 10 -10.92 1.48 2.27
CA LEU A 10 -10.00 0.91 3.22
C LEU A 10 -9.50 2.02 4.14
N VAL A 11 -9.33 1.71 5.42
CA VAL A 11 -8.76 2.64 6.42
C VAL A 11 -7.39 2.13 6.86
N MET A 12 -6.39 3.03 6.86
CA MET A 12 -5.06 2.75 7.38
C MET A 12 -4.61 3.87 8.33
N GLU A 13 -3.81 3.50 9.33
CA GLU A 13 -3.24 4.44 10.29
C GLU A 13 -1.97 5.08 9.73
N VAL A 14 -1.85 6.39 9.94
CA VAL A 14 -0.66 7.18 9.63
C VAL A 14 -0.37 8.15 10.78
N THR A 15 0.88 8.59 10.93
CA THR A 15 1.23 9.58 11.97
C THR A 15 1.41 10.99 11.43
N ASP A 16 1.49 11.14 10.11
CA ASP A 16 1.71 12.42 9.42
C ASP A 16 0.94 12.43 8.10
N LEU A 17 -0.08 13.30 8.00
CA LEU A 17 -0.94 13.38 6.82
C LEU A 17 -0.23 14.00 5.61
N ASP A 18 0.68 14.95 5.80
CA ASP A 18 1.41 15.59 4.69
C ASP A 18 2.40 14.59 4.05
N ARG A 19 3.08 13.83 4.88
CA ARG A 19 3.95 12.75 4.42
C ARG A 19 3.17 11.65 3.73
N ALA A 20 2.00 11.31 4.25
CA ALA A 20 1.09 10.34 3.63
C ALA A 20 0.62 10.83 2.26
N GLU A 21 0.11 12.05 2.16
CA GLU A 21 -0.36 12.62 0.89
C GLU A 21 0.75 12.64 -0.16
N LYS A 22 1.96 13.05 0.25
CA LYS A 22 3.11 13.04 -0.66
C LYS A 22 3.42 11.64 -1.18
N PHE A 23 3.43 10.63 -0.30
CA PHE A 23 3.73 9.25 -0.71
C PHE A 23 2.65 8.67 -1.61
N TYR A 24 1.40 8.65 -1.15
CA TYR A 24 0.30 8.05 -1.90
C TYR A 24 0.00 8.79 -3.20
N GLY A 25 0.18 10.12 -3.21
CA GLY A 25 0.03 10.93 -4.42
C GLY A 25 1.15 10.70 -5.43
N LYS A 26 2.41 10.79 -5.02
CA LYS A 26 3.56 10.72 -5.95
C LYS A 26 3.91 9.30 -6.37
N ALA A 27 3.99 8.37 -5.41
CA ALA A 27 4.40 7.00 -5.72
C ALA A 27 3.26 6.18 -6.33
N LEU A 28 2.03 6.33 -5.82
CA LEU A 28 0.90 5.52 -6.23
C LEU A 28 -0.12 6.25 -7.12
N GLY A 29 0.09 7.54 -7.38
CA GLY A 29 -0.77 8.31 -8.29
C GLY A 29 -2.19 8.53 -7.77
N MET A 30 -2.39 8.48 -6.44
CA MET A 30 -3.69 8.74 -5.85
C MET A 30 -3.98 10.23 -5.76
N GLU A 31 -5.25 10.60 -5.89
CA GLU A 31 -5.73 11.97 -5.76
C GLU A 31 -6.30 12.24 -4.37
N THR A 32 -5.97 13.37 -3.79
CA THR A 32 -6.60 13.86 -2.56
C THR A 32 -8.02 14.32 -2.87
N VAL A 33 -8.98 13.76 -2.12
CA VAL A 33 -10.40 14.16 -2.19
C VAL A 33 -10.67 15.25 -1.17
N CYS A 34 -10.32 15.00 0.10
CA CYS A 34 -10.48 15.97 1.18
C CYS A 34 -9.61 15.61 2.39
N ARG A 35 -9.56 16.56 3.34
CA ARG A 35 -9.09 16.32 4.70
C ARG A 35 -10.22 16.68 5.65
N ASP A 36 -10.43 15.88 6.67
CA ASP A 36 -11.42 16.11 7.72
C ASP A 36 -10.86 15.76 9.10
N LYS A 37 -11.72 15.78 10.11
CA LYS A 37 -11.31 15.48 11.51
C LYS A 37 -11.06 14.01 11.76
N GLY A 38 -11.54 13.13 10.88
CA GLY A 38 -11.49 11.69 11.08
C GLY A 38 -12.34 11.20 12.27
N GLU A 39 -12.37 9.90 12.46
CA GLU A 39 -13.13 9.28 13.56
C GLU A 39 -12.48 9.52 14.92
N LEU A 40 -11.14 9.59 14.96
CA LEU A 40 -10.37 9.83 16.18
C LEU A 40 -10.19 11.31 16.50
N GLY A 41 -10.69 12.23 15.66
CA GLY A 41 -10.59 13.67 15.86
C GLY A 41 -9.19 14.27 15.68
N GLN A 42 -8.20 13.46 15.21
CA GLN A 42 -6.82 13.90 15.01
C GLN A 42 -6.49 14.28 13.56
N GLY A 43 -7.43 14.05 12.66
CA GLY A 43 -7.33 14.32 11.24
C GLY A 43 -7.34 13.06 10.39
N ARG A 44 -7.91 13.19 9.20
CA ARG A 44 -7.97 12.13 8.19
C ARG A 44 -7.75 12.72 6.80
N LEU A 45 -7.00 12.00 5.99
CA LEU A 45 -6.83 12.28 4.58
C LEU A 45 -7.62 11.25 3.79
N VAL A 46 -8.50 11.71 2.93
CA VAL A 46 -9.28 10.86 2.01
C VAL A 46 -8.65 10.97 0.63
N MET A 47 -8.24 9.84 0.09
CA MET A 47 -7.67 9.74 -1.25
C MET A 47 -8.46 8.75 -2.09
N LYS A 48 -8.37 8.87 -3.40
CA LYS A 48 -8.97 7.93 -4.36
C LYS A 48 -7.97 7.57 -5.45
N ASN A 49 -8.10 6.37 -5.99
CA ASN A 49 -7.38 5.96 -7.19
C ASN A 49 -8.17 6.34 -8.47
N ALA A 50 -7.57 6.08 -9.63
CA ALA A 50 -8.18 6.37 -10.93
C ALA A 50 -9.50 5.62 -11.19
N THR A 51 -9.73 4.47 -10.53
CA THR A 51 -10.96 3.67 -10.63
C THR A 51 -12.03 4.07 -9.62
N GLY A 52 -11.76 5.10 -8.79
CA GLY A 52 -12.72 5.63 -7.82
C GLY A 52 -12.75 4.90 -6.46
N GLN A 53 -11.83 3.99 -6.20
CA GLN A 53 -11.72 3.36 -4.89
C GLN A 53 -11.07 4.30 -3.87
N PHE A 54 -11.65 4.35 -2.67
CA PHE A 54 -11.20 5.25 -1.61
C PHE A 54 -10.23 4.59 -0.64
N LEU A 55 -9.22 5.36 -0.27
CA LEU A 55 -8.30 5.09 0.81
C LEU A 55 -8.40 6.20 1.85
N LEU A 56 -8.71 5.85 3.08
CA LEU A 56 -8.81 6.75 4.22
C LEU A 56 -7.58 6.57 5.10
N LEU A 57 -6.81 7.63 5.25
CA LEU A 57 -5.59 7.65 6.05
C LEU A 57 -5.89 8.39 7.35
N GLU A 58 -6.16 7.63 8.41
CA GLU A 58 -6.54 8.15 9.72
C GLU A 58 -5.28 8.50 10.51
N LYS A 59 -5.18 9.77 10.95
CA LYS A 59 -4.06 10.20 11.78
C LYS A 59 -4.18 9.66 13.20
N VAL A 60 -3.10 9.07 13.67
CA VAL A 60 -2.94 8.60 15.04
C VAL A 60 -1.64 9.14 15.64
N ASN A 61 -1.60 9.35 16.96
CA ASN A 61 -0.37 9.75 17.64
C ASN A 61 0.63 8.58 17.73
N LYS A 62 0.11 7.37 17.77
CA LYS A 62 0.88 6.14 17.86
C LYS A 62 0.20 5.06 17.05
N LEU A 63 0.94 4.49 16.11
CA LEU A 63 0.47 3.37 15.31
C LEU A 63 0.05 2.20 16.19
N SER A 64 -1.00 1.50 15.80
CA SER A 64 -1.43 0.28 16.48
C SER A 64 -0.31 -0.78 16.43
N GLN A 65 -0.39 -1.80 17.30
CA GLN A 65 0.63 -2.86 17.31
C GLN A 65 0.76 -3.60 15.97
N ARG A 66 -0.30 -3.65 15.19
CA ARG A 66 -0.30 -4.29 13.86
C ARG A 66 0.57 -3.54 12.86
N SER A 67 0.65 -2.22 12.97
CA SER A 67 1.51 -1.36 12.15
C SER A 67 2.96 -1.33 12.64
N ARG A 68 3.26 -1.86 13.83
CA ARG A 68 4.60 -1.86 14.42
C ARG A 68 5.54 -2.94 13.89
N PHE A 69 5.09 -3.81 13.03
CA PHE A 69 5.93 -4.91 12.52
C PHE A 69 7.10 -4.45 11.64
N CYS A 70 7.18 -3.17 11.34
CA CYS A 70 8.33 -2.59 10.66
C CYS A 70 9.43 -2.09 11.60
N GLY A 71 9.31 -2.38 12.90
CA GLY A 71 10.24 -1.94 13.93
C GLY A 71 10.07 -0.46 14.32
N PRO A 72 10.67 -0.02 15.43
CA PRO A 72 10.57 1.35 15.91
C PRO A 72 11.30 2.37 15.04
N ASP A 73 12.12 1.89 14.13
CA ASP A 73 12.92 2.71 13.23
C ASP A 73 12.57 2.36 11.77
N LEU A 74 11.66 3.13 11.19
CA LEU A 74 11.25 2.99 9.80
C LEU A 74 12.38 3.27 8.79
N ASN A 75 13.54 3.76 9.27
CA ASN A 75 14.74 3.92 8.47
C ASN A 75 15.60 2.66 8.49
N LYS A 76 15.31 1.71 9.36
CA LYS A 76 15.95 0.39 9.36
C LYS A 76 15.07 -0.58 8.61
N VAL A 77 15.46 -0.82 7.39
CA VAL A 77 14.94 -1.93 6.58
C VAL A 77 15.03 -3.21 7.42
N PRO A 78 13.95 -3.97 7.62
CA PRO A 78 14.06 -5.28 8.24
C PRO A 78 15.04 -6.11 7.44
N ASP A 79 16.06 -6.66 8.11
CA ASP A 79 17.00 -7.57 7.43
C ASP A 79 16.23 -8.78 6.89
N PRO A 80 16.13 -8.95 5.57
CA PRO A 80 15.40 -10.08 4.98
C PRO A 80 15.99 -11.43 5.38
N GLY A 81 17.25 -11.46 5.85
CA GLY A 81 17.91 -12.67 6.37
C GLY A 81 17.44 -13.12 7.75
N GLN A 82 16.77 -12.26 8.52
CA GLN A 82 16.31 -12.61 9.87
C GLN A 82 14.93 -13.29 9.92
N GLY A 83 14.41 -13.76 8.80
CA GLY A 83 13.19 -14.58 8.77
C GLY A 83 11.92 -13.81 9.14
N PHE A 84 11.93 -12.49 9.07
CA PHE A 84 10.79 -11.65 9.35
C PHE A 84 9.73 -11.85 8.25
N ARG A 85 8.82 -12.80 8.48
CA ARG A 85 7.65 -13.00 7.62
C ARG A 85 6.45 -12.36 8.28
N TYR A 86 6.11 -11.15 7.83
CA TYR A 86 4.82 -10.58 8.17
C TYR A 86 3.72 -11.46 7.57
N LYS A 87 2.92 -12.06 8.45
CA LYS A 87 1.76 -12.89 8.06
C LYS A 87 0.43 -12.13 8.18
N GLY A 88 0.48 -10.82 8.37
CA GLY A 88 -0.70 -9.99 8.57
C GLY A 88 -1.39 -9.56 7.26
N ALA A 89 -2.46 -8.79 7.44
CA ALA A 89 -3.19 -8.21 6.32
C ALA A 89 -2.31 -7.21 5.54
N HIS A 90 -2.47 -7.19 4.24
CA HIS A 90 -1.87 -6.20 3.34
C HIS A 90 -2.90 -5.74 2.31
N LEU A 91 -2.70 -4.56 1.76
CA LEU A 91 -3.47 -4.07 0.64
C LEU A 91 -2.75 -4.45 -0.66
N ALA A 92 -3.42 -5.21 -1.52
CA ALA A 92 -2.93 -5.49 -2.86
C ALA A 92 -3.61 -4.55 -3.87
N MET A 93 -2.81 -3.89 -4.68
CA MET A 93 -3.25 -3.02 -5.77
C MET A 93 -2.85 -3.66 -7.08
N SER A 94 -3.82 -3.88 -7.96
CA SER A 94 -3.56 -4.42 -9.29
C SER A 94 -3.46 -3.32 -10.33
N VAL A 95 -2.59 -3.53 -11.31
CA VAL A 95 -2.46 -2.71 -12.51
C VAL A 95 -2.81 -3.52 -13.74
N GLY A 96 -3.21 -2.84 -14.81
CA GLY A 96 -3.74 -3.48 -16.01
C GLY A 96 -2.68 -3.92 -17.02
N SER A 97 -1.45 -3.42 -16.90
CA SER A 97 -0.38 -3.71 -17.86
C SER A 97 1.00 -3.78 -17.20
N LEU A 98 1.94 -4.41 -17.89
CA LEU A 98 3.35 -4.43 -17.48
C LEU A 98 3.97 -3.02 -17.48
N GLU A 99 3.56 -2.18 -18.42
CA GLU A 99 4.02 -0.81 -18.50
C GLU A 99 3.61 -0.01 -17.26
N GLU A 100 2.34 -0.11 -16.84
CA GLU A 100 1.86 0.51 -15.60
C GLU A 100 2.56 -0.05 -14.38
N TYR A 101 2.81 -1.37 -14.35
CA TYR A 101 3.57 -2.00 -13.26
C TYR A 101 4.97 -1.40 -13.16
N ASP A 102 5.70 -1.35 -14.26
CA ASP A 102 7.08 -0.85 -14.30
C ASP A 102 7.14 0.65 -13.97
N GLN A 103 6.15 1.45 -14.38
CA GLN A 103 6.03 2.86 -14.00
C GLN A 103 5.82 3.03 -12.48
N VAL A 104 4.90 2.29 -11.89
CA VAL A 104 4.66 2.37 -10.43
C VAL A 104 5.87 1.84 -9.66
N TYR A 105 6.47 0.74 -10.12
CA TYR A 105 7.68 0.17 -9.52
C TYR A 105 8.82 1.19 -9.47
N SER A 106 9.10 1.88 -10.59
CA SER A 106 10.13 2.92 -10.65
C SER A 106 9.84 4.08 -9.68
N ARG A 107 8.58 4.53 -9.58
CA ARG A 107 8.22 5.58 -8.61
C ARG A 107 8.41 5.13 -7.16
N LEU A 108 8.16 3.86 -6.85
CA LEU A 108 8.42 3.28 -5.54
C LEU A 108 9.91 3.27 -5.22
N GLU A 109 10.76 2.86 -6.19
CA GLU A 109 12.23 2.95 -6.04
C GLU A 109 12.67 4.39 -5.78
N ASP A 110 12.20 5.34 -6.57
CA ASP A 110 12.51 6.77 -6.42
C ASP A 110 12.04 7.35 -5.08
N SER A 111 10.99 6.80 -4.50
CA SER A 111 10.48 7.22 -3.19
C SER A 111 11.32 6.70 -2.02
N GLY A 112 12.26 5.79 -2.28
CA GLY A 112 13.17 5.22 -1.28
C GLY A 112 12.51 4.26 -0.30
N VAL A 113 11.32 3.74 -0.62
CA VAL A 113 10.66 2.72 0.21
C VAL A 113 11.32 1.37 0.04
N TYR A 114 11.20 0.54 1.08
CA TYR A 114 11.70 -0.82 1.00
C TYR A 114 10.81 -1.69 0.11
N LEU A 115 11.43 -2.31 -0.89
CA LEU A 115 10.79 -3.26 -1.78
C LEU A 115 11.21 -4.67 -1.39
N GLU A 116 10.27 -5.50 -0.95
CA GLU A 116 10.52 -6.92 -0.76
C GLU A 116 10.56 -7.62 -2.12
N GLY A 117 11.58 -8.44 -2.33
CA GLY A 117 11.62 -9.31 -3.51
C GLY A 117 10.38 -10.20 -3.60
N ASP A 118 10.04 -10.61 -4.80
CA ASP A 118 8.94 -11.54 -5.03
C ASP A 118 9.28 -12.95 -4.53
N LEU A 119 8.96 -13.23 -3.28
CA LEU A 119 9.20 -14.53 -2.64
C LEU A 119 8.47 -15.71 -3.31
N ARG A 120 7.55 -15.42 -4.22
CA ARG A 120 6.77 -16.40 -4.98
C ARG A 120 7.09 -16.41 -6.46
N ALA A 121 8.16 -15.75 -6.89
CA ALA A 121 8.52 -15.65 -8.30
C ALA A 121 8.56 -17.02 -9.01
N ALA A 122 9.10 -18.05 -8.33
CA ALA A 122 9.19 -19.42 -8.86
C ALA A 122 7.83 -20.14 -9.04
N HIS A 123 6.76 -19.63 -8.41
CA HIS A 123 5.41 -20.22 -8.44
C HIS A 123 4.40 -19.38 -9.21
N ARG A 124 4.87 -18.30 -9.86
CA ARG A 124 3.99 -17.42 -10.61
C ARG A 124 3.74 -17.97 -12.01
N LYS A 125 2.52 -17.71 -12.48
CA LYS A 125 2.19 -17.96 -13.88
C LYS A 125 2.91 -16.98 -14.79
N PRO A 126 3.20 -17.33 -16.04
CA PRO A 126 3.75 -16.41 -17.02
C PRO A 126 2.89 -15.12 -17.09
N GLY A 127 3.54 -13.95 -17.02
CA GLY A 127 2.88 -12.65 -17.03
C GLY A 127 2.43 -12.12 -15.66
N GLU A 128 2.54 -12.90 -14.59
CA GLU A 128 2.34 -12.41 -13.23
C GLU A 128 3.61 -11.73 -12.72
N LYS A 129 3.48 -10.52 -12.19
CA LYS A 129 4.52 -9.84 -11.40
C LYS A 129 3.92 -9.35 -10.10
N SER A 130 4.73 -9.29 -9.05
CA SER A 130 4.31 -8.71 -7.79
C SER A 130 5.50 -8.25 -6.98
N VAL A 131 5.32 -7.19 -6.25
CA VAL A 131 6.26 -6.69 -5.25
C VAL A 131 5.51 -6.27 -4.01
N TYR A 132 6.05 -6.62 -2.83
CA TYR A 132 5.60 -6.08 -1.57
C TYR A 132 6.47 -4.89 -1.18
N PHE A 133 5.86 -3.90 -0.58
CA PHE A 133 6.54 -2.73 -0.07
C PHE A 133 5.83 -2.17 1.16
N TYR A 134 6.46 -1.22 1.82
CA TYR A 134 5.90 -0.57 3.00
C TYR A 134 5.75 0.92 2.73
N ASP A 135 4.63 1.49 3.17
CA ASP A 135 4.50 2.93 3.19
C ASP A 135 5.42 3.54 4.28
N PRO A 136 5.56 4.87 4.36
CA PRO A 136 6.40 5.51 5.36
C PRO A 136 6.01 5.26 6.82
N PHE A 137 4.88 4.62 7.07
CA PHE A 137 4.34 4.33 8.41
C PHE A 137 4.36 2.84 8.74
N GLY A 138 4.85 2.01 7.83
CA GLY A 138 4.93 0.58 8.01
C GLY A 138 3.69 -0.20 7.61
N ASN A 139 2.73 0.41 6.93
CA ASN A 139 1.64 -0.34 6.32
C ASN A 139 2.17 -1.17 5.16
N ARG A 140 1.88 -2.47 5.15
CA ARG A 140 2.32 -3.37 4.09
C ARG A 140 1.39 -3.31 2.90
N LEU A 141 1.97 -3.10 1.75
CA LEU A 141 1.27 -2.96 0.48
C LEU A 141 1.84 -3.96 -0.54
N GLN A 142 1.06 -4.26 -1.56
CA GLN A 142 1.48 -5.10 -2.67
C GLN A 142 1.07 -4.43 -3.98
N LEU A 143 2.00 -4.33 -4.90
CA LEU A 143 1.72 -4.06 -6.30
C LEU A 143 1.70 -5.39 -7.05
N ILE A 144 0.66 -5.65 -7.82
CA ILE A 144 0.50 -6.91 -8.54
C ILE A 144 -0.05 -6.67 -9.95
N ILE A 145 0.46 -7.42 -10.91
CA ILE A 145 -0.20 -7.65 -12.19
C ILE A 145 -0.64 -9.10 -12.25
N LEU A 146 -1.93 -9.29 -12.49
CA LEU A 146 -2.51 -10.60 -12.73
C LEU A 146 -2.63 -10.80 -14.24
N PRO A 147 -2.31 -11.97 -14.80
CA PRO A 147 -2.61 -12.24 -16.19
C PRO A 147 -4.12 -12.06 -16.36
N LEU A 148 -4.51 -11.27 -17.37
CA LEU A 148 -5.92 -11.21 -17.76
C LEU A 148 -6.39 -12.64 -17.96
N ALA A 149 -7.45 -13.03 -17.28
CA ALA A 149 -8.09 -14.29 -17.52
C ALA A 149 -8.39 -14.32 -19.03
N GLN A 150 -7.76 -15.25 -19.75
CA GLN A 150 -8.11 -15.47 -21.14
C GLN A 150 -9.58 -15.90 -21.15
N SER A 151 -10.41 -14.98 -21.57
CA SER A 151 -11.85 -15.22 -21.79
C SER A 151 -12.06 -16.21 -22.92
#